data_774ff872d8200ff3c95d1d1d55596ffd
#
_entry.id   774ff872d8200ff3c95d1d1d55596ffd
#
_cell.length_a   1.000
_cell.length_b   1.000
_cell.length_c   1.000
_cell.angle_alpha   90.00
_cell.angle_beta   90.00
_cell.angle_gamma   90.00
#
_symmetry.space_group_name_H-M   'P 1'
#
loop_
_entity.id
_entity.type
_entity.pdbx_description
1 polymer ?
#
loop_
_entity_poly.entity_id
_entity_poly.type
_entity_poly.pdbx_seq_one_letter_code
_entity_poly.pdbx_strand_id
1 'polypeptide(L)'
;MKLACVGNALYDIIAFVETDFASRFGLHVGSTVHTERAQLESLIKTLVSASSGAGGGAANTARVFSSLGYRSSFAGMIGTDALGSRFSADLESAGVELFMQVDEAPTGIFC
;
A
#
# COMPACT_ATOMS: atom_id res chain seq x y z
N MET A 1 -9.66 -24.24 -6.48
CA MET A 1 -8.33 -23.64 -6.67
C MET A 1 -8.11 -22.60 -5.58
N LYS A 2 -6.93 -22.56 -5.01
CA LYS A 2 -6.52 -21.59 -3.99
C LYS A 2 -5.21 -20.92 -4.43
N LEU A 3 -5.11 -19.60 -4.31
CA LEU A 3 -3.91 -18.82 -4.59
C LEU A 3 -3.27 -18.40 -3.29
N ALA A 4 -1.97 -18.60 -3.15
CA ALA A 4 -1.17 -18.04 -2.06
C ALA A 4 -0.19 -17.00 -2.62
N CYS A 5 -0.24 -15.79 -2.10
CA CYS A 5 0.62 -14.69 -2.49
C CYS A 5 1.55 -14.32 -1.33
N VAL A 6 2.81 -14.06 -1.65
CA VAL A 6 3.81 -13.59 -0.68
C VAL A 6 4.45 -12.32 -1.23
N GLY A 7 4.53 -11.28 -0.42
CA GLY A 7 5.14 -10.03 -0.87
C GLY A 7 5.14 -8.93 0.18
N ASN A 8 5.55 -7.75 -0.26
CA ASN A 8 5.60 -6.57 0.59
C ASN A 8 4.18 -6.04 0.85
N ALA A 9 3.88 -5.77 2.11
CA ALA A 9 2.69 -5.05 2.51
C ALA A 9 2.96 -3.55 2.34
N LEU A 10 2.37 -2.95 1.31
CA LEU A 10 2.48 -1.53 1.03
C LEU A 10 1.12 -0.86 1.17
N TYR A 11 1.08 0.29 1.83
CA TYR A 11 -0.12 1.10 1.90
C TYR A 11 -0.03 2.20 0.84
N ASP A 12 -0.92 2.14 -0.15
CA ASP A 12 -0.92 3.06 -1.29
C ASP A 12 -1.68 4.34 -0.93
N ILE A 13 -1.12 5.48 -1.31
CA ILE A 13 -1.75 6.80 -1.23
C ILE A 13 -1.75 7.39 -2.63
N ILE A 14 -2.91 7.73 -3.14
CA ILE A 14 -3.11 8.26 -4.50
C ILE A 14 -3.78 9.61 -4.40
N ALA A 15 -3.19 10.62 -5.02
CA ALA A 15 -3.74 11.96 -5.07
C ALA A 15 -3.68 12.53 -6.48
N PHE A 16 -4.69 13.35 -6.83
CA PHE A 16 -4.63 14.20 -8.00
C PHE A 16 -4.02 15.55 -7.60
N VAL A 17 -3.05 15.99 -8.34
CA VAL A 17 -2.27 17.19 -8.04
C VAL A 17 -2.17 18.10 -9.27
N GLU A 18 -1.84 19.37 -9.03
CA GLU A 18 -1.59 20.34 -10.10
C GLU A 18 -0.36 19.94 -10.94
N THR A 19 -0.31 20.39 -12.18
CA THR A 19 0.72 20.00 -13.16
C THR A 19 2.13 20.38 -12.72
N ASP A 20 2.30 21.42 -11.91
CA ASP A 20 3.59 21.89 -11.39
C ASP A 20 4.03 21.18 -10.08
N PHE A 21 3.18 20.32 -9.51
CA PHE A 21 3.46 19.65 -8.23
C PHE A 21 4.76 18.85 -8.28
N ALA A 22 4.93 18.03 -9.30
CA ALA A 22 6.12 17.20 -9.45
C ALA A 22 7.41 18.04 -9.44
N SER A 23 7.45 19.13 -10.19
CA SER A 23 8.63 20.01 -10.27
C SER A 23 8.90 20.74 -8.94
N ARG A 24 7.85 21.15 -8.21
CA ARG A 24 8.01 21.79 -6.88
C ARG A 24 8.66 20.88 -5.85
N PHE A 25 8.46 19.57 -5.96
CA PHE A 25 9.02 18.57 -5.05
C PHE A 25 10.23 17.82 -5.65
N GLY A 26 10.76 18.25 -6.78
CA GLY A 26 11.90 17.62 -7.44
C GLY A 26 11.61 16.22 -7.97
N LEU A 27 10.36 15.93 -8.27
CA LEU A 27 9.91 14.65 -8.80
C LEU A 27 9.85 14.67 -10.33
N HIS A 28 10.09 13.52 -10.94
CA HIS A 28 9.97 13.34 -12.38
C HIS A 28 8.72 12.54 -12.70
N VAL A 29 7.86 13.08 -13.54
CA VAL A 29 6.64 12.39 -14.00
C VAL A 29 7.02 11.07 -14.69
N GLY A 30 6.31 10.00 -14.34
CA GLY A 30 6.55 8.66 -14.90
C GLY A 30 7.69 7.88 -14.24
N SER A 31 8.30 8.41 -13.18
CA SER A 31 9.35 7.72 -12.43
C SER A 31 8.89 7.35 -11.01
N THR A 32 9.55 6.34 -10.43
CA THR A 32 9.44 6.00 -9.00
C THR A 32 10.72 6.44 -8.30
N VAL A 33 10.56 7.12 -7.18
CA VAL A 33 11.67 7.62 -6.36
C VAL A 33 11.58 7.02 -4.96
N HIS A 34 12.68 6.43 -4.49
CA HIS A 34 12.82 6.03 -3.10
C HIS A 34 13.24 7.23 -2.26
N THR A 35 12.57 7.44 -1.15
CA THR A 35 12.84 8.57 -0.26
C THR A 35 12.77 8.16 1.20
N GLU A 36 13.32 8.97 2.07
CA GLU A 36 13.22 8.80 3.51
C GLU A 36 11.77 8.97 3.99
N ARG A 37 11.41 8.19 5.02
CA ARG A 37 10.04 8.20 5.59
C ARG A 37 9.56 9.59 5.94
N ALA A 38 10.40 10.39 6.61
CA ALA A 38 10.06 11.74 7.04
C ALA A 38 9.76 12.68 5.86
N GLN A 39 10.51 12.54 4.76
CA GLN A 39 10.28 13.33 3.54
C GLN A 39 8.96 12.95 2.88
N LEU A 40 8.67 11.65 2.79
CA LEU A 40 7.41 11.15 2.25
C LEU A 40 6.22 11.63 3.08
N GLU A 41 6.29 11.53 4.39
CA GLU A 41 5.23 12.00 5.30
C GLU A 41 5.00 13.51 5.18
N SER A 42 6.07 14.29 4.99
CA SER A 42 5.97 15.73 4.77
C SER A 42 5.26 16.04 3.46
N LEU A 43 5.56 15.30 2.39
CA LEU A 43 4.88 15.44 1.10
C LEU A 43 3.40 15.06 1.22
N ILE A 44 3.08 13.94 1.85
CA ILE A 44 1.70 13.47 2.04
C ILE A 44 0.85 14.52 2.76
N LYS A 45 1.40 15.22 3.74
CA LYS A 45 0.71 16.31 4.47
C LYS A 45 0.31 17.48 3.58
N THR A 46 0.95 17.64 2.42
CA THR A 46 0.60 18.71 1.45
C THR A 46 -0.55 18.33 0.52
N LEU A 47 -0.94 17.05 0.49
CA LEU A 47 -2.00 16.57 -0.37
C LEU A 47 -3.38 17.00 0.17
N VAL A 48 -4.13 17.71 -0.65
CA VAL A 48 -5.47 18.21 -0.27
C VAL A 48 -6.54 17.13 -0.34
N SER A 49 -6.41 16.23 -1.32
CA SER A 49 -7.36 15.15 -1.52
C SER A 49 -6.60 13.91 -1.95
N ALA A 50 -6.67 12.88 -1.11
CA ALA A 50 -6.03 11.61 -1.39
C ALA A 50 -6.96 10.45 -1.06
N SER A 51 -6.92 9.41 -1.87
CA SER A 51 -7.45 8.10 -1.54
C SER A 51 -6.32 7.19 -1.09
N SER A 52 -6.63 6.21 -0.26
CA SER A 52 -5.63 5.29 0.23
C SER A 52 -6.19 3.89 0.43
N GLY A 53 -5.33 2.89 0.41
CA GLY A 53 -5.71 1.51 0.63
C GLY A 53 -4.51 0.57 0.59
N ALA A 54 -4.77 -0.69 0.91
CA ALA A 54 -3.76 -1.73 0.79
C ALA A 54 -3.33 -1.89 -0.67
N GLY A 55 -2.02 -1.90 -0.92
CA GLY A 55 -1.41 -2.03 -2.23
C GLY A 55 -0.30 -3.07 -2.25
N GLY A 56 0.54 -2.98 -3.27
CA GLY A 56 1.56 -3.97 -3.57
C GLY A 56 1.07 -5.08 -4.50
N GLY A 57 1.91 -5.51 -5.43
CA GLY A 57 1.52 -6.41 -6.51
C GLY A 57 0.93 -7.73 -6.03
N ALA A 58 1.54 -8.37 -5.02
CA ALA A 58 1.07 -9.63 -4.47
C ALA A 58 -0.29 -9.48 -3.76
N ALA A 59 -0.48 -8.41 -2.98
CA ALA A 59 -1.74 -8.13 -2.30
C ALA A 59 -2.86 -7.82 -3.30
N ASN A 60 -2.58 -7.02 -4.33
CA ASN A 60 -3.53 -6.72 -5.39
C ASN A 60 -3.94 -7.98 -6.16
N THR A 61 -2.99 -8.86 -6.44
CA THR A 61 -3.26 -10.16 -7.08
C THR A 61 -4.20 -11.01 -6.23
N ALA A 62 -3.91 -11.15 -4.92
CA ALA A 62 -4.77 -11.89 -4.00
C ALA A 62 -6.19 -11.31 -3.95
N ARG A 63 -6.32 -9.98 -3.91
CA ARG A 63 -7.61 -9.29 -3.90
C ARG A 63 -8.42 -9.56 -5.16
N VAL A 64 -7.80 -9.41 -6.33
CA VAL A 64 -8.47 -9.67 -7.62
C VAL A 64 -8.92 -11.13 -7.70
N PHE A 65 -8.06 -12.07 -7.30
CA PHE A 65 -8.40 -13.48 -7.32
C PHE A 65 -9.59 -13.82 -6.40
N SER A 66 -9.61 -13.20 -5.22
CA SER A 66 -10.75 -13.32 -4.29
C SER A 66 -12.03 -12.73 -4.89
N SER A 67 -11.94 -11.57 -5.56
CA SER A 67 -13.11 -10.92 -6.19
C SER A 67 -13.72 -11.75 -7.34
N LEU A 68 -12.94 -12.64 -7.93
CA LEU A 68 -13.41 -13.60 -8.93
C LEU A 68 -14.09 -14.84 -8.32
N GLY A 69 -14.24 -14.90 -7.01
CA GLY A 69 -14.90 -15.98 -6.30
C GLY A 69 -13.99 -17.16 -5.91
N TYR A 70 -12.68 -17.01 -6.05
CA TYR A 70 -11.72 -18.02 -5.65
C TYR A 70 -11.12 -17.73 -4.26
N ARG A 71 -10.59 -18.74 -3.62
CA ARG A 71 -9.89 -18.59 -2.33
C ARG A 71 -8.49 -18.06 -2.55
N SER A 72 -8.15 -16.98 -1.86
CA SER A 72 -6.80 -16.43 -1.86
C SER A 72 -6.27 -16.17 -0.46
N SER A 73 -4.95 -16.18 -0.32
CA SER A 73 -4.25 -15.81 0.89
C SER A 73 -3.07 -14.90 0.57
N PHE A 74 -2.71 -14.08 1.53
CA PHE A 74 -1.54 -13.20 1.47
C PHE A 74 -0.68 -13.37 2.72
N ALA A 75 0.62 -13.53 2.51
CA ALA A 75 1.62 -13.53 3.57
C ALA A 75 2.59 -12.36 3.38
N GLY A 76 2.85 -11.62 4.44
CA GLY A 76 3.74 -10.47 4.43
C GLY A 76 4.01 -9.94 5.83
N MET A 77 4.66 -8.78 5.90
CA MET A 77 5.06 -8.16 7.14
C MET A 77 4.50 -6.74 7.21
N ILE A 78 3.93 -6.39 8.36
CA ILE A 78 3.43 -5.05 8.67
C ILE A 78 4.09 -4.53 9.95
N GLY A 79 4.04 -3.22 10.16
CA GLY A 79 4.38 -2.60 11.43
C GLY A 79 3.24 -2.69 12.45
N THR A 80 3.53 -2.23 13.67
CA THR A 80 2.53 -2.07 14.74
C THR A 80 1.70 -0.79 14.60
N ASP A 81 1.89 -0.06 13.50
CA ASP A 81 1.25 1.22 13.21
C ASP A 81 -0.20 1.09 12.68
N ALA A 82 -0.88 2.23 12.59
CA ALA A 82 -2.26 2.27 12.08
C ALA A 82 -2.35 1.82 10.62
N LEU A 83 -1.31 2.03 9.81
CA LEU A 83 -1.30 1.62 8.41
C LEU A 83 -1.26 0.10 8.27
N GLY A 84 -0.53 -0.59 9.14
CA GLY A 84 -0.52 -2.06 9.19
C GLY A 84 -1.90 -2.63 9.48
N SER A 85 -2.61 -2.04 10.45
CA SER A 85 -3.98 -2.44 10.78
C SER A 85 -4.95 -2.18 9.63
N ARG A 86 -4.84 -1.03 8.96
CA ARG A 86 -5.66 -0.70 7.79
C ARG A 86 -5.37 -1.61 6.60
N PHE A 87 -4.10 -1.93 6.35
CA PHE A 87 -3.71 -2.88 5.32
C PHE A 87 -4.40 -4.23 5.53
N SER A 88 -4.32 -4.77 6.74
CA SER A 88 -4.94 -6.04 7.08
C SER A 88 -6.47 -5.99 6.92
N ALA A 89 -7.11 -4.95 7.43
CA ALA A 89 -8.56 -4.79 7.34
C ALA A 89 -9.04 -4.69 5.88
N ASP A 90 -8.31 -3.99 5.02
CA ASP A 90 -8.63 -3.86 3.60
C ASP A 90 -8.61 -5.21 2.87
N LEU A 91 -7.59 -6.03 3.11
CA LEU A 91 -7.48 -7.34 2.48
C LEU A 91 -8.49 -8.33 3.03
N GLU A 92 -8.72 -8.33 4.33
CA GLU A 92 -9.75 -9.19 4.96
C GLU A 92 -11.14 -8.85 4.44
N SER A 93 -11.48 -7.57 4.29
CA SER A 93 -12.75 -7.12 3.73
C SER A 93 -12.93 -7.54 2.26
N ALA A 94 -11.85 -7.76 1.55
CA ALA A 94 -11.85 -8.30 0.18
C ALA A 94 -11.89 -9.85 0.13
N GLY A 95 -11.98 -10.52 1.29
CA GLY A 95 -12.06 -11.97 1.38
C GLY A 95 -10.70 -12.70 1.27
N VAL A 96 -9.61 -11.99 1.47
CA VAL A 96 -8.25 -12.57 1.48
C VAL A 96 -7.90 -13.09 2.87
N GLU A 97 -7.45 -14.33 2.95
CA GLU A 97 -6.94 -14.92 4.20
C GLU A 97 -5.52 -14.40 4.47
N LEU A 98 -5.25 -13.91 5.68
CA LEU A 98 -3.99 -13.27 6.01
C LEU A 98 -3.07 -14.14 6.88
N PHE A 99 -1.79 -14.13 6.54
CA PHE A 99 -0.69 -14.70 7.33
C PHE A 99 0.37 -13.61 7.53
N MET A 100 0.10 -12.70 8.46
CA MET A 100 0.93 -11.51 8.67
C MET A 100 1.92 -11.73 9.80
N GLN A 101 3.15 -11.31 9.58
CA GLN A 101 4.12 -11.06 10.64
C GLN A 101 4.13 -9.58 11.00
N VAL A 102 4.41 -9.27 12.25
CA VAL A 102 4.50 -7.90 12.77
C VAL A 102 5.94 -7.61 13.14
N ASP A 103 6.46 -6.49 12.70
CA ASP A 103 7.81 -6.00 12.98
C ASP A 103 7.75 -4.63 13.66
N GLU A 104 8.84 -4.22 14.28
CA GLU A 104 9.00 -2.88 14.85
C GLU A 104 9.11 -1.79 13.77
N ALA A 105 9.59 -2.15 12.57
CA ALA A 105 9.63 -1.25 11.44
C ALA A 105 8.22 -0.80 11.01
N PRO A 106 8.03 0.46 10.59
CA PRO A 106 6.74 0.93 10.14
C PRO A 106 6.32 0.26 8.83
N THR A 107 5.00 0.15 8.63
CA THR A 107 4.42 -0.36 7.38
C THR A 107 4.86 0.49 6.19
N GLY A 108 5.22 -0.15 5.08
CA GLY A 108 5.67 0.54 3.87
C GLY A 108 4.56 1.41 3.27
N ILE A 109 4.93 2.54 2.69
CA ILE A 109 4.03 3.46 1.99
C ILE A 109 4.51 3.62 0.55
N PHE A 110 3.55 3.61 -0.37
CA PHE A 110 3.73 4.04 -1.76
C PHE A 110 2.77 5.20 -2.05
N CYS A 111 3.32 6.30 -2.56
CA CYS A 111 2.52 7.49 -2.87
C CYS A 111 2.82 7.98 -4.29
#